data_cab7c9c4f4dada7b0006280b618c7480
#
_entry.id   cab7c9c4f4dada7b0006280b618c7480
#
_cell.length_a   1.000
_cell.length_b   1.000
_cell.length_c   1.000
_cell.angle_alpha   90.00
_cell.angle_beta   90.00
_cell.angle_gamma   90.00
#
_symmetry.space_group_name_H-M   'P 1'
#
loop_
_entity.id
_entity.type
_entity.pdbx_description
1 polymer ?
#
loop_
_entity_poly.entity_id
_entity_poly.type
_entity_poly.pdbx_seq_one_letter_code
_entity_poly.pdbx_strand_id
1 'polypeptide(L)'
;MQFFLYRSPDIEPQLNALARIRQDHMDGPLAGVVKQRIDFLRAHTKKNIHGRSFSGGDYDCGRIQESRLIVSIKIPFEGKEPNESDVVLTKTWETKTESALSSVGLWPLALSASRYIRLMQSIINWSPNASWRSMSVMGEWEEDKTISAQIFDPTTDLVIADKSTLQLGEHCFVKVMSAKRIPDAFFFTEAMKYVGNTMGGNDKLTINYAVCCNVFFPVTQSEKSKLETKRTWTVNQAVGPMLKFVPVLADKKHSFDILSESFQKGAKPIRMTFSVLLFSDSRKAVERAAVSAQSYWDTMHFHLMEDYFITAPMFQNCLPLCAEKEAVFHLDRYKTMTTRELPVLLPVFGEWKGTGTFHVALISRNGQLMSLSLHDSDTNKNAVIAAESGSGKSFLLNEIIVSYLSEGAQVWVI
;
A
#
# COMPACT_ATOMS: atom_id res chain seq x y z
N MET A 1 -7.95 7.68 -11.69
CA MET A 1 -7.21 7.92 -10.43
C MET A 1 -6.99 6.58 -9.75
N GLN A 2 -5.83 6.36 -9.16
CA GLN A 2 -5.50 5.11 -8.48
C GLN A 2 -4.85 5.42 -7.14
N PHE A 3 -5.22 4.66 -6.11
CA PHE A 3 -4.57 4.64 -4.82
C PHE A 3 -3.97 3.25 -4.62
N PHE A 4 -2.68 3.20 -4.40
CA PHE A 4 -1.93 1.96 -4.26
C PHE A 4 -1.12 2.01 -2.97
N LEU A 5 -1.60 1.32 -1.94
CA LEU A 5 -0.90 1.17 -0.66
C LEU A 5 -0.03 -0.08 -0.74
N TYR A 6 1.27 0.09 -0.83
CA TYR A 6 2.25 -0.98 -1.00
C TYR A 6 3.10 -1.18 0.24
N ARG A 7 3.13 -2.39 0.73
CA ARG A 7 4.04 -2.86 1.78
C ARG A 7 5.32 -3.34 1.13
N SER A 8 6.21 -2.39 0.87
CA SER A 8 7.42 -2.58 0.05
C SER A 8 8.54 -3.26 0.84
N PRO A 9 9.25 -4.24 0.26
CA PRO A 9 10.49 -4.77 0.84
C PRO A 9 11.69 -3.84 0.63
N ASP A 10 11.54 -2.76 -0.14
CA ASP A 10 12.60 -1.80 -0.40
C ASP A 10 12.74 -0.80 0.75
N ILE A 11 13.64 -1.10 1.67
CA ILE A 11 14.02 -0.24 2.79
C ILE A 11 15.43 0.34 2.62
N GLU A 12 16.06 0.15 1.46
CA GLU A 12 17.44 0.64 1.23
C GLU A 12 17.59 2.16 1.40
N PRO A 13 16.62 3.02 1.00
CA PRO A 13 16.71 4.45 1.30
C PRO A 13 16.81 4.77 2.79
N GLN A 14 16.08 4.02 3.63
CA GLN A 14 16.09 4.17 5.09
C GLN A 14 17.40 3.65 5.70
N LEU A 15 17.91 2.52 5.19
CA LEU A 15 19.21 1.99 5.62
C LEU A 15 20.35 2.93 5.26
N ASN A 16 20.29 3.56 4.08
CA ASN A 16 21.26 4.57 3.69
C ASN A 16 21.17 5.84 4.55
N ALA A 17 19.95 6.28 4.92
CA ALA A 17 19.78 7.39 5.85
C ALA A 17 20.40 7.05 7.23
N LEU A 18 20.15 5.84 7.74
CA LEU A 18 20.76 5.34 8.98
C LEU A 18 22.30 5.30 8.90
N ALA A 19 22.84 4.86 7.76
CA ALA A 19 24.30 4.80 7.56
C ALA A 19 24.94 6.19 7.49
N ARG A 20 24.29 7.15 6.80
CA ARG A 20 24.81 8.52 6.61
C ARG A 20 24.97 9.27 7.91
N ILE A 21 24.04 9.16 8.84
CA ILE A 21 24.09 9.83 10.16
C ILE A 21 25.34 9.42 10.94
N ARG A 22 25.87 8.22 10.67
CA ARG A 22 26.97 7.61 11.41
C ARG A 22 28.28 7.54 10.64
N GLN A 23 28.33 8.14 9.47
CA GLN A 23 29.47 8.01 8.56
C GLN A 23 30.77 8.54 9.15
N ASP A 24 30.71 9.64 9.89
CA ASP A 24 31.90 10.30 10.46
C ASP A 24 32.47 9.55 11.68
N HIS A 25 31.76 8.52 12.20
CA HIS A 25 32.13 7.75 13.39
C HIS A 25 32.30 6.25 13.12
N MET A 26 32.43 5.89 11.84
CA MET A 26 32.47 4.47 11.41
C MET A 26 33.72 3.71 11.86
N ASP A 27 34.80 4.41 12.23
CA ASP A 27 36.08 3.79 12.68
C ASP A 27 36.13 3.52 14.20
N GLY A 28 35.07 3.90 14.94
CA GLY A 28 35.00 3.69 16.38
C GLY A 28 34.56 2.27 16.77
N PRO A 29 34.64 1.92 18.07
CA PRO A 29 34.24 0.60 18.56
C PRO A 29 32.75 0.26 18.30
N LEU A 30 31.93 1.27 18.03
CA LEU A 30 30.49 1.11 17.72
C LEU A 30 30.22 0.93 16.21
N ALA A 31 31.19 1.05 15.33
CA ALA A 31 31.02 0.87 13.88
C ALA A 31 30.47 -0.51 13.52
N GLY A 32 30.91 -1.55 14.21
CA GLY A 32 30.39 -2.91 14.03
C GLY A 32 28.91 -3.05 14.38
N VAL A 33 28.42 -2.31 15.35
CA VAL A 33 27.01 -2.33 15.78
C VAL A 33 26.10 -1.78 14.70
N VAL A 34 26.49 -0.69 14.04
CA VAL A 34 25.72 -0.10 12.93
C VAL A 34 25.59 -1.06 11.78
N LYS A 35 26.68 -1.68 11.37
CA LYS A 35 26.71 -2.67 10.30
C LYS A 35 25.80 -3.86 10.64
N GLN A 36 25.91 -4.41 11.83
CA GLN A 36 25.08 -5.53 12.30
C GLN A 36 23.58 -5.16 12.28
N ARG A 37 23.22 -3.93 12.66
CA ARG A 37 21.84 -3.45 12.59
C ARG A 37 21.32 -3.38 11.15
N ILE A 38 22.10 -2.80 10.26
CA ILE A 38 21.75 -2.72 8.82
C ILE A 38 21.57 -4.12 8.24
N ASP A 39 22.51 -5.02 8.53
CA ASP A 39 22.44 -6.41 8.06
C ASP A 39 21.23 -7.16 8.64
N PHE A 40 20.92 -6.93 9.92
CA PHE A 40 19.71 -7.48 10.55
C PHE A 40 18.44 -6.97 9.88
N LEU A 41 18.30 -5.66 9.70
CA LEU A 41 17.13 -5.05 9.06
C LEU A 41 16.96 -5.58 7.63
N ARG A 42 18.04 -5.59 6.85
CA ARG A 42 18.04 -6.10 5.46
C ARG A 42 17.68 -7.57 5.38
N ALA A 43 18.20 -8.41 6.27
CA ALA A 43 17.90 -9.84 6.31
C ALA A 43 16.41 -10.10 6.59
N HIS A 44 15.79 -9.27 7.45
CA HIS A 44 14.39 -9.44 7.85
C HIS A 44 13.37 -8.81 6.88
N THR A 45 13.80 -8.24 5.77
CA THR A 45 12.91 -7.97 4.63
C THR A 45 12.49 -9.26 3.89
N LYS A 46 13.27 -10.34 4.06
CA LYS A 46 13.06 -11.63 3.39
C LYS A 46 12.48 -12.70 4.30
N LYS A 47 12.64 -12.58 5.61
CA LYS A 47 12.16 -13.54 6.62
C LYS A 47 11.41 -12.82 7.72
N ASN A 48 10.44 -13.51 8.33
CA ASN A 48 9.66 -12.97 9.43
C ASN A 48 10.52 -12.76 10.68
N ILE A 49 10.17 -11.73 11.45
CA ILE A 49 10.69 -11.53 12.80
C ILE A 49 9.76 -12.26 13.76
N HIS A 50 10.31 -13.22 14.47
CA HIS A 50 9.63 -13.92 15.54
C HIS A 50 10.06 -13.32 16.87
N GLY A 51 9.11 -13.05 17.74
CA GLY A 51 9.34 -12.54 19.06
C GLY A 51 8.55 -13.31 20.11
N ARG A 52 8.95 -13.17 21.37
CA ARG A 52 8.24 -13.74 22.50
C ARG A 52 7.62 -12.61 23.30
N SER A 53 6.32 -12.68 23.52
CA SER A 53 5.65 -11.69 24.34
C SER A 53 6.03 -11.89 25.81
N PHE A 54 5.92 -10.84 26.59
CA PHE A 54 6.18 -10.88 28.03
C PHE A 54 5.27 -11.85 28.79
N SER A 55 4.04 -12.02 28.27
CA SER A 55 3.06 -12.99 28.77
C SER A 55 3.38 -14.45 28.38
N GLY A 56 4.51 -14.69 27.71
CA GLY A 56 4.98 -16.03 27.33
C GLY A 56 4.45 -16.55 25.99
N GLY A 57 3.63 -15.78 25.28
CA GLY A 57 3.16 -16.14 23.93
C GLY A 57 4.15 -15.74 22.84
N ASP A 58 4.37 -16.61 21.85
CA ASP A 58 5.11 -16.26 20.65
C ASP A 58 4.27 -15.34 19.76
N TYR A 59 4.91 -14.35 19.14
CA TYR A 59 4.29 -13.50 18.14
C TYR A 59 5.17 -13.38 16.90
N ASP A 60 4.53 -13.19 15.76
CA ASP A 60 5.17 -12.97 14.49
C ASP A 60 4.90 -11.51 14.04
N CYS A 61 5.95 -10.71 13.92
CA CYS A 61 5.85 -9.34 13.40
C CYS A 61 5.73 -9.28 11.88
N GLY A 62 5.86 -10.41 11.19
CA GLY A 62 5.99 -10.42 9.75
C GLY A 62 7.39 -9.98 9.30
N ARG A 63 7.49 -9.57 8.05
CA ARG A 63 8.74 -9.08 7.44
C ARG A 63 8.88 -7.58 7.67
N ILE A 64 10.12 -7.09 7.76
CA ILE A 64 10.38 -5.65 7.76
C ILE A 64 10.02 -5.09 6.38
N GLN A 65 9.30 -3.99 6.37
CA GLN A 65 8.76 -3.38 5.17
C GLN A 65 8.49 -1.89 5.37
N GLU A 66 8.36 -1.19 4.26
CA GLU A 66 8.02 0.21 4.21
C GLU A 66 6.65 0.40 3.57
N SER A 67 5.71 0.99 4.29
CA SER A 67 4.40 1.35 3.73
C SER A 67 4.54 2.56 2.81
N ARG A 68 4.13 2.42 1.56
CA ARG A 68 4.12 3.50 0.57
C ARG A 68 2.72 3.66 0.02
N LEU A 69 2.16 4.85 0.14
CA LEU A 69 0.94 5.23 -0.56
C LEU A 69 1.34 5.94 -1.85
N ILE A 70 0.95 5.35 -2.96
CA ILE A 70 1.16 5.91 -4.29
C ILE A 70 -0.20 6.35 -4.83
N VAL A 71 -0.30 7.62 -5.19
CA VAL A 71 -1.48 8.18 -5.85
C VAL A 71 -1.12 8.46 -7.30
N SER A 72 -1.85 7.84 -8.24
CA SER A 72 -1.64 8.00 -9.67
C SER A 72 -2.86 8.62 -10.33
N ILE A 73 -2.64 9.59 -11.20
CA ILE A 73 -3.69 10.22 -12.00
C ILE A 73 -3.34 10.09 -13.47
N LYS A 74 -4.21 9.44 -14.24
CA LYS A 74 -4.11 9.40 -15.71
C LYS A 74 -5.06 10.44 -16.28
N ILE A 75 -4.52 11.32 -17.09
CA ILE A 75 -5.28 12.34 -17.82
C ILE A 75 -5.23 11.94 -19.30
N PRO A 76 -6.36 11.65 -19.94
CA PRO A 76 -6.36 11.34 -21.37
C PRO A 76 -6.03 12.61 -22.17
N PHE A 77 -5.27 12.43 -23.25
CA PHE A 77 -5.03 13.45 -24.27
C PHE A 77 -5.40 12.90 -25.64
N GLU A 78 -5.62 13.78 -26.61
CA GLU A 78 -5.92 13.42 -27.99
C GLU A 78 -4.63 13.37 -28.82
N GLY A 79 -4.46 12.30 -29.61
CA GLY A 79 -3.28 12.13 -30.48
C GLY A 79 -2.31 11.04 -30.01
N LYS A 80 -1.16 10.96 -30.69
CA LYS A 80 -0.10 9.99 -30.37
C LYS A 80 0.88 10.50 -29.31
N GLU A 81 1.08 11.82 -29.27
CA GLU A 81 1.99 12.49 -28.35
C GLU A 81 1.25 13.66 -27.69
N PRO A 82 1.57 13.96 -26.41
CA PRO A 82 0.98 15.12 -25.73
C PRO A 82 1.48 16.42 -26.34
N ASN A 83 0.59 17.38 -26.51
CA ASN A 83 0.92 18.72 -26.94
C ASN A 83 1.26 19.64 -25.74
N GLU A 84 1.68 20.88 -25.99
CA GLU A 84 2.04 21.83 -24.93
C GLU A 84 0.88 22.09 -23.95
N SER A 85 -0.37 22.14 -24.44
CA SER A 85 -1.53 22.34 -23.56
C SER A 85 -1.79 21.15 -22.65
N ASP A 86 -1.51 19.92 -23.11
CA ASP A 86 -1.61 18.72 -22.29
C ASP A 86 -0.55 18.70 -21.18
N VAL A 87 0.66 19.19 -21.49
CA VAL A 87 1.73 19.32 -20.49
C VAL A 87 1.36 20.36 -19.44
N VAL A 88 0.83 21.51 -19.83
CA VAL A 88 0.35 22.56 -18.90
C VAL A 88 -0.79 22.03 -18.04
N LEU A 89 -1.73 21.31 -18.64
CA LEU A 89 -2.84 20.68 -17.91
C LEU A 89 -2.31 19.68 -16.87
N THR A 90 -1.34 18.85 -17.23
CA THR A 90 -0.72 17.87 -16.32
C THR A 90 -0.05 18.55 -15.14
N LYS A 91 0.74 19.59 -15.36
CA LYS A 91 1.36 20.39 -14.28
C LYS A 91 0.31 21.05 -13.38
N THR A 92 -0.78 21.53 -13.95
CA THR A 92 -1.89 22.09 -13.19
C THR A 92 -2.53 21.05 -12.26
N TRP A 93 -2.71 19.83 -12.74
CA TRP A 93 -3.24 18.73 -11.93
C TRP A 93 -2.24 18.27 -10.87
N GLU A 94 -0.95 18.23 -11.17
CA GLU A 94 0.11 17.95 -10.21
C GLU A 94 0.03 18.93 -9.04
N THR A 95 0.09 20.23 -9.30
CA THR A 95 0.01 21.29 -8.27
C THR A 95 -1.28 21.22 -7.44
N LYS A 96 -2.43 20.99 -8.11
CA LYS A 96 -3.72 20.84 -7.41
C LYS A 96 -3.73 19.62 -6.50
N THR A 97 -3.15 18.52 -6.95
CA THR A 97 -3.10 17.26 -6.18
C THR A 97 -2.17 17.40 -4.98
N GLU A 98 -0.99 17.99 -5.17
CA GLU A 98 -0.06 18.26 -4.08
C GLU A 98 -0.67 19.18 -3.03
N SER A 99 -1.33 20.26 -3.46
CA SER A 99 -2.01 21.19 -2.57
C SER A 99 -3.15 20.51 -1.81
N ALA A 100 -3.96 19.69 -2.49
CA ALA A 100 -5.07 18.95 -1.87
C ALA A 100 -4.57 17.92 -0.84
N LEU A 101 -3.51 17.20 -1.13
CA LEU A 101 -2.93 16.23 -0.21
C LEU A 101 -2.27 16.92 0.99
N SER A 102 -1.56 18.03 0.76
CA SER A 102 -0.93 18.82 1.82
C SER A 102 -1.95 19.44 2.77
N SER A 103 -3.09 19.89 2.24
CA SER A 103 -4.15 20.48 3.07
C SER A 103 -4.80 19.54 4.07
N VAL A 104 -4.68 18.22 3.85
CA VAL A 104 -5.15 17.18 4.77
C VAL A 104 -4.03 16.57 5.61
N GLY A 105 -2.85 17.21 5.65
CA GLY A 105 -1.71 16.78 6.46
C GLY A 105 -0.90 15.62 5.87
N LEU A 106 -1.08 15.31 4.59
CA LEU A 106 -0.21 14.41 3.86
C LEU A 106 0.95 15.19 3.24
N TRP A 107 2.12 14.55 3.16
CA TRP A 107 3.34 15.14 2.60
C TRP A 107 3.63 14.47 1.25
N PRO A 108 3.00 14.94 0.16
CA PRO A 108 3.19 14.33 -1.15
C PRO A 108 4.60 14.57 -1.67
N LEU A 109 5.12 13.58 -2.37
CA LEU A 109 6.38 13.66 -3.07
C LEU A 109 6.15 13.24 -4.51
N ALA A 110 6.30 14.16 -5.46
CA ALA A 110 6.21 13.85 -6.88
C ALA A 110 7.29 12.81 -7.26
N LEU A 111 6.88 11.77 -7.96
CA LEU A 111 7.78 10.73 -8.44
C LEU A 111 8.44 11.18 -9.74
N SER A 112 9.77 11.34 -9.73
CA SER A 112 10.56 11.42 -10.96
C SER A 112 10.55 10.08 -11.71
N ALA A 113 10.96 10.07 -12.97
CA ALA A 113 11.10 8.84 -13.75
C ALA A 113 11.96 7.79 -13.04
N SER A 114 13.12 8.19 -12.49
CA SER A 114 14.00 7.29 -11.72
C SER A 114 13.32 6.69 -10.51
N ARG A 115 12.56 7.48 -9.76
CA ARG A 115 11.81 6.98 -8.57
C ARG A 115 10.68 6.06 -8.98
N TYR A 116 10.00 6.35 -10.08
CA TYR A 116 8.95 5.50 -10.61
C TYR A 116 9.51 4.16 -11.08
N ILE A 117 10.62 4.17 -11.85
CA ILE A 117 11.31 2.95 -12.29
C ILE A 117 11.69 2.09 -11.07
N ARG A 118 12.34 2.68 -10.06
CA ARG A 118 12.71 1.96 -8.84
C ARG A 118 11.49 1.39 -8.11
N LEU A 119 10.41 2.14 -8.01
CA LEU A 119 9.16 1.64 -7.42
C LEU A 119 8.68 0.40 -8.15
N MET A 120 8.57 0.48 -9.48
CA MET A 120 8.12 -0.63 -10.32
C MET A 120 9.06 -1.82 -10.26
N GLN A 121 10.36 -1.59 -10.28
CA GLN A 121 11.38 -2.63 -10.08
C GLN A 121 11.18 -3.35 -8.74
N SER A 122 10.88 -2.64 -7.66
CA SER A 122 10.64 -3.24 -6.34
C SER A 122 9.38 -4.07 -6.26
N ILE A 123 8.41 -3.87 -7.17
CA ILE A 123 7.17 -4.64 -7.27
C ILE A 123 7.38 -5.88 -8.15
N ILE A 124 8.19 -5.77 -9.20
CA ILE A 124 8.31 -6.78 -10.26
C ILE A 124 9.51 -7.69 -10.05
N ASN A 125 10.68 -7.15 -9.66
CA ASN A 125 11.93 -7.90 -9.59
C ASN A 125 12.22 -8.37 -8.16
N TRP A 126 12.10 -9.67 -7.93
CA TRP A 126 12.22 -10.26 -6.58
C TRP A 126 13.50 -11.07 -6.37
N SER A 127 14.35 -11.16 -7.40
CA SER A 127 15.65 -11.84 -7.29
C SER A 127 16.46 -11.28 -6.10
N PRO A 128 17.27 -12.13 -5.41
CA PRO A 128 18.24 -11.65 -4.42
C PRO A 128 19.18 -10.56 -4.96
N ASN A 129 19.47 -10.60 -6.27
CA ASN A 129 20.32 -9.65 -6.98
C ASN A 129 19.53 -8.64 -7.81
N ALA A 130 18.24 -8.42 -7.51
CA ALA A 130 17.43 -7.44 -8.24
C ALA A 130 18.09 -6.06 -8.24
N SER A 131 18.00 -5.36 -9.38
CA SER A 131 18.67 -4.08 -9.64
C SER A 131 18.41 -3.04 -8.55
N TRP A 132 17.17 -2.94 -8.08
CA TRP A 132 16.79 -1.98 -7.03
C TRP A 132 17.45 -2.25 -5.67
N ARG A 133 17.95 -3.48 -5.40
CA ARG A 133 18.60 -3.84 -4.13
C ARG A 133 20.03 -3.33 -4.02
N SER A 134 20.72 -3.15 -5.16
CA SER A 134 22.10 -2.69 -5.21
C SER A 134 22.23 -1.16 -5.31
N MET A 135 21.15 -0.47 -5.63
CA MET A 135 21.15 0.98 -5.79
C MET A 135 21.20 1.69 -4.43
N SER A 136 22.40 2.10 -4.02
CA SER A 136 22.59 2.99 -2.88
C SER A 136 22.07 4.41 -3.15
N VAL A 137 22.07 4.83 -4.40
CA VAL A 137 21.57 6.12 -4.89
C VAL A 137 20.61 5.83 -6.03
N MET A 138 19.57 6.64 -6.18
CA MET A 138 18.69 6.57 -7.35
C MET A 138 19.53 6.82 -8.59
N GLY A 139 19.65 5.81 -9.45
CA GLY A 139 20.32 5.93 -10.72
C GLY A 139 19.61 6.96 -11.61
N GLU A 140 20.34 7.59 -12.48
CA GLU A 140 19.76 8.36 -13.57
C GLU A 140 19.03 7.38 -14.48
N TRP A 141 17.82 7.76 -14.91
CA TRP A 141 17.12 6.99 -15.93
C TRP A 141 17.70 7.31 -17.32
N GLU A 142 17.74 6.31 -18.18
CA GLU A 142 18.25 6.47 -19.53
C GLU A 142 17.14 7.03 -20.43
N GLU A 143 17.31 8.26 -20.94
CA GLU A 143 16.32 8.97 -21.76
C GLU A 143 16.06 8.32 -23.12
N ASP A 144 17.05 7.63 -23.66
CA ASP A 144 16.99 6.92 -24.94
C ASP A 144 16.25 5.58 -24.87
N LYS A 145 15.96 5.09 -23.65
CA LYS A 145 15.21 3.85 -23.43
C LYS A 145 13.82 4.11 -22.93
N THR A 146 12.88 3.28 -23.33
CA THR A 146 11.52 3.32 -22.77
C THR A 146 11.54 2.97 -21.29
N ILE A 147 10.63 3.56 -20.52
CA ILE A 147 10.48 3.26 -19.09
C ILE A 147 10.25 1.76 -18.86
N SER A 148 9.44 1.12 -19.70
CA SER A 148 9.18 -0.31 -19.61
C SER A 148 10.42 -1.18 -19.76
N ALA A 149 11.36 -0.80 -20.63
CA ALA A 149 12.63 -1.52 -20.83
C ALA A 149 13.56 -1.41 -19.61
N GLN A 150 13.37 -0.41 -18.75
CA GLN A 150 14.20 -0.15 -17.57
C GLN A 150 13.58 -0.74 -16.28
N ILE A 151 12.34 -1.21 -16.32
CA ILE A 151 11.64 -1.76 -15.16
C ILE A 151 11.98 -3.23 -14.93
N PHE A 152 12.12 -4.01 -15.98
CA PHE A 152 12.35 -5.46 -15.89
C PHE A 152 13.84 -5.78 -15.85
N ASP A 153 14.24 -6.54 -14.83
CA ASP A 153 15.58 -7.16 -14.85
C ASP A 153 15.62 -8.28 -15.89
N PRO A 154 16.78 -8.55 -16.52
CA PRO A 154 16.92 -9.58 -17.57
C PRO A 154 16.50 -11.00 -17.12
N THR A 155 16.51 -11.25 -15.82
CA THR A 155 16.14 -12.54 -15.22
C THR A 155 14.69 -12.60 -14.76
N THR A 156 13.91 -11.54 -14.96
CA THR A 156 12.52 -11.47 -14.53
C THR A 156 11.60 -11.69 -15.72
N ASP A 157 10.88 -12.78 -15.70
CA ASP A 157 9.76 -13.10 -16.58
C ASP A 157 8.45 -13.13 -15.78
N LEU A 158 7.35 -13.02 -16.48
CA LEU A 158 6.02 -13.15 -15.91
C LEU A 158 5.37 -14.42 -16.47
N VAL A 159 5.18 -15.41 -15.61
CA VAL A 159 4.61 -16.70 -15.98
C VAL A 159 3.30 -16.93 -15.25
N ILE A 160 2.33 -17.51 -15.93
CA ILE A 160 1.07 -17.99 -15.32
C ILE A 160 1.38 -19.38 -14.73
N ALA A 161 1.62 -19.43 -13.41
CA ALA A 161 1.98 -20.68 -12.73
C ALA A 161 0.79 -21.64 -12.60
N ASP A 162 -0.41 -21.10 -12.43
CA ASP A 162 -1.67 -21.82 -12.47
C ASP A 162 -2.85 -20.86 -12.73
N LYS A 163 -4.09 -21.35 -12.60
CA LYS A 163 -5.32 -20.58 -12.87
C LYS A 163 -5.49 -19.30 -12.04
N SER A 164 -4.79 -19.15 -10.90
CA SER A 164 -4.94 -18.00 -9.98
C SER A 164 -3.63 -17.47 -9.45
N THR A 165 -2.48 -18.01 -9.89
CA THR A 165 -1.17 -17.64 -9.38
C THR A 165 -0.26 -17.24 -10.53
N LEU A 166 0.35 -16.06 -10.41
CA LEU A 166 1.43 -15.60 -11.27
C LEU A 166 2.77 -15.90 -10.60
N GLN A 167 3.79 -16.03 -11.41
CA GLN A 167 5.18 -16.10 -10.99
C GLN A 167 5.97 -14.97 -11.64
N LEU A 168 6.71 -14.21 -10.85
CA LEU A 168 7.62 -13.16 -11.27
C LEU A 168 9.05 -13.66 -11.08
N GLY A 169 9.68 -14.06 -12.17
CA GLY A 169 10.95 -14.78 -12.16
C GLY A 169 10.85 -16.05 -11.30
N GLU A 170 11.99 -16.51 -10.80
CA GLU A 170 12.03 -17.72 -9.95
C GLU A 170 11.72 -17.46 -8.47
N HIS A 171 11.59 -16.20 -8.07
CA HIS A 171 11.67 -15.80 -6.66
C HIS A 171 10.38 -15.21 -6.09
N CYS A 172 9.31 -15.09 -6.86
CA CYS A 172 8.07 -14.52 -6.35
C CYS A 172 6.82 -15.14 -6.97
N PHE A 173 5.89 -15.52 -6.12
CA PHE A 173 4.54 -15.93 -6.47
C PHE A 173 3.56 -14.83 -6.08
N VAL A 174 2.63 -14.51 -6.97
CA VAL A 174 1.66 -13.43 -6.79
C VAL A 174 0.26 -13.98 -6.92
N LYS A 175 -0.62 -13.60 -6.00
CA LYS A 175 -2.06 -13.75 -6.12
C LYS A 175 -2.72 -12.39 -6.11
N VAL A 176 -3.78 -12.26 -6.90
CA VAL A 176 -4.64 -11.08 -6.91
C VAL A 176 -6.01 -11.48 -6.40
N MET A 177 -6.51 -10.70 -5.47
CA MET A 177 -7.82 -10.92 -4.85
C MET A 177 -8.67 -9.68 -5.05
N SER A 178 -9.84 -9.82 -5.65
CA SER A 178 -10.76 -8.72 -5.88
C SER A 178 -11.89 -8.72 -4.86
N ALA A 179 -12.38 -7.55 -4.47
CA ALA A 179 -13.54 -7.43 -3.61
C ALA A 179 -14.82 -7.79 -4.38
N LYS A 180 -15.41 -8.95 -4.11
CA LYS A 180 -16.73 -9.36 -4.59
C LYS A 180 -17.83 -8.53 -3.95
N ARG A 181 -17.71 -8.27 -2.65
CA ARG A 181 -18.56 -7.36 -1.89
C ARG A 181 -17.69 -6.39 -1.10
N ILE A 182 -18.17 -5.17 -0.98
CA ILE A 182 -17.64 -4.13 -0.10
C ILE A 182 -18.65 -3.96 1.05
N PRO A 183 -18.24 -3.47 2.22
CA PRO A 183 -19.14 -3.24 3.35
C PRO A 183 -20.26 -2.27 2.99
N ASP A 184 -21.46 -2.54 3.49
CA ASP A 184 -22.62 -1.66 3.32
C ASP A 184 -22.50 -0.37 4.17
N ALA A 185 -21.81 -0.46 5.29
CA ALA A 185 -21.42 0.68 6.13
C ALA A 185 -19.93 0.56 6.48
N PHE A 186 -19.19 1.62 6.27
CA PHE A 186 -17.76 1.65 6.55
C PHE A 186 -17.36 3.02 7.07
N PHE A 187 -16.61 3.04 8.16
CA PHE A 187 -16.09 4.27 8.74
C PHE A 187 -14.69 4.54 8.26
N PHE A 188 -14.35 5.82 8.11
CA PHE A 188 -13.04 6.24 7.61
C PHE A 188 -11.87 5.63 8.41
N THR A 189 -12.01 5.50 9.73
CA THR A 189 -11.01 4.92 10.61
C THR A 189 -10.79 3.42 10.41
N GLU A 190 -11.75 2.70 9.84
CA GLU A 190 -11.60 1.26 9.58
C GLU A 190 -10.60 0.96 8.46
N ALA A 191 -10.39 1.91 7.54
CA ALA A 191 -9.34 1.79 6.52
C ALA A 191 -7.92 1.75 7.12
N MET A 192 -7.73 2.15 8.38
CA MET A 192 -6.46 1.93 9.11
C MET A 192 -6.13 0.45 9.27
N LYS A 193 -7.14 -0.43 9.28
CA LYS A 193 -6.95 -1.87 9.39
C LYS A 193 -6.36 -2.50 8.11
N TYR A 194 -6.31 -1.77 6.98
CA TYR A 194 -5.71 -2.29 5.74
C TYR A 194 -4.20 -2.61 5.90
N VAL A 195 -3.53 -2.00 6.84
CA VAL A 195 -2.12 -2.30 7.17
C VAL A 195 -1.94 -3.38 8.23
N GLY A 196 -3.02 -3.97 8.71
CA GLY A 196 -3.06 -4.96 9.77
C GLY A 196 -3.65 -4.41 11.08
N ASN A 197 -3.93 -5.30 12.01
CA ASN A 197 -4.45 -4.91 13.32
C ASN A 197 -3.36 -4.18 14.13
N THR A 198 -3.52 -2.88 14.31
CA THR A 198 -2.57 -2.03 15.04
C THR A 198 -2.58 -2.28 16.55
N MET A 199 -3.67 -2.84 17.07
CA MET A 199 -3.82 -3.16 18.50
C MET A 199 -3.14 -4.48 18.91
N GLY A 200 -2.64 -5.23 17.94
CA GLY A 200 -2.00 -6.52 18.13
C GLY A 200 -2.95 -7.69 17.83
N GLY A 201 -2.44 -8.90 17.91
CA GLY A 201 -3.14 -10.13 17.56
C GLY A 201 -2.53 -10.82 16.33
N ASN A 202 -3.07 -11.98 15.98
CA ASN A 202 -2.59 -12.78 14.85
C ASN A 202 -3.27 -12.40 13.52
N ASP A 203 -4.22 -11.46 13.54
CA ASP A 203 -5.01 -11.03 12.38
C ASP A 203 -4.22 -10.04 11.54
N LYS A 204 -3.24 -10.54 10.80
CA LYS A 204 -2.40 -9.73 9.90
C LYS A 204 -1.82 -10.57 8.78
N LEU A 205 -1.44 -9.88 7.71
CA LEU A 205 -0.65 -10.48 6.65
C LEU A 205 0.84 -10.36 6.98
N THR A 206 1.53 -11.49 7.06
CA THR A 206 2.96 -11.57 7.39
C THR A 206 3.86 -11.52 6.16
N ILE A 207 3.29 -11.45 4.97
CA ILE A 207 3.98 -11.33 3.68
C ILE A 207 3.90 -9.91 3.14
N ASN A 208 4.64 -9.62 2.08
CA ASN A 208 4.48 -8.37 1.35
C ASN A 208 3.14 -8.37 0.60
N TYR A 209 2.47 -7.25 0.59
CA TYR A 209 1.19 -7.10 -0.11
C TYR A 209 0.95 -5.67 -0.55
N ALA A 210 -0.01 -5.49 -1.43
CA ALA A 210 -0.51 -4.16 -1.78
C ALA A 210 -2.03 -4.15 -1.78
N VAL A 211 -2.61 -2.99 -1.43
CA VAL A 211 -4.04 -2.71 -1.56
C VAL A 211 -4.20 -1.67 -2.66
N CYS A 212 -4.92 -2.03 -3.71
CA CYS A 212 -5.14 -1.19 -4.87
C CYS A 212 -6.60 -0.79 -4.99
N CYS A 213 -6.84 0.50 -5.10
CA CYS A 213 -8.15 1.07 -5.40
C CYS A 213 -8.06 1.89 -6.69
N ASN A 214 -8.61 1.40 -7.78
CA ASN A 214 -8.74 2.15 -9.03
C ASN A 214 -10.09 2.84 -9.08
N VAL A 215 -10.10 4.13 -9.41
CA VAL A 215 -11.29 4.97 -9.50
C VAL A 215 -11.39 5.57 -10.89
N PHE A 216 -12.48 5.27 -11.57
CA PHE A 216 -12.78 5.76 -12.91
C PHE A 216 -13.99 6.69 -12.86
N PHE A 217 -13.86 7.84 -13.51
CA PHE A 217 -14.91 8.82 -13.63
C PHE A 217 -15.59 8.68 -15.00
N PRO A 218 -16.76 8.04 -15.08
CA PRO A 218 -17.51 7.93 -16.33
C PRO A 218 -18.13 9.29 -16.70
N VAL A 219 -18.63 9.39 -17.93
CA VAL A 219 -19.44 10.55 -18.35
C VAL A 219 -20.71 10.59 -17.49
N THR A 220 -20.79 11.59 -16.63
CA THR A 220 -21.78 11.68 -15.54
C THR A 220 -23.21 11.52 -16.01
N GLN A 221 -23.61 12.23 -17.09
CA GLN A 221 -24.98 12.22 -17.58
C GLN A 221 -25.38 10.85 -18.14
N SER A 222 -24.52 10.27 -18.97
CA SER A 222 -24.77 8.91 -19.54
C SER A 222 -24.86 7.85 -18.45
N GLU A 223 -23.99 7.93 -17.44
CA GLU A 223 -23.99 6.93 -16.37
C GLU A 223 -25.21 7.08 -15.45
N LYS A 224 -25.61 8.31 -15.12
CA LYS A 224 -26.85 8.56 -14.36
C LYS A 224 -28.06 7.99 -15.07
N SER A 225 -28.21 8.24 -16.37
CA SER A 225 -29.34 7.70 -17.17
C SER A 225 -29.37 6.16 -17.17
N LYS A 226 -28.19 5.52 -17.30
CA LYS A 226 -28.10 4.05 -17.22
C LYS A 226 -28.50 3.51 -15.86
N LEU A 227 -28.08 4.19 -14.79
CA LEU A 227 -28.41 3.78 -13.42
C LEU A 227 -29.89 4.00 -13.12
N GLU A 228 -30.49 5.08 -13.59
CA GLU A 228 -31.94 5.33 -13.48
C GLU A 228 -32.76 4.26 -14.23
N THR A 229 -32.35 3.88 -15.43
CA THR A 229 -32.99 2.80 -16.17
C THR A 229 -32.92 1.47 -15.38
N LYS A 230 -31.74 1.12 -14.85
CA LYS A 230 -31.56 -0.07 -14.02
C LYS A 230 -32.38 -0.01 -12.74
N ARG A 231 -32.44 1.16 -12.11
CA ARG A 231 -33.26 1.40 -10.91
C ARG A 231 -34.72 1.15 -11.20
N THR A 232 -35.25 1.79 -12.24
CA THR A 232 -36.67 1.64 -12.66
C THR A 232 -37.00 0.18 -12.89
N TRP A 233 -36.14 -0.54 -13.61
CA TRP A 233 -36.33 -1.97 -13.87
C TRP A 233 -36.32 -2.79 -12.55
N THR A 234 -35.37 -2.52 -11.63
CA THR A 234 -35.29 -3.20 -10.33
C THR A 234 -36.51 -2.89 -9.45
N VAL A 235 -36.93 -1.63 -9.41
CA VAL A 235 -38.12 -1.22 -8.64
C VAL A 235 -39.37 -1.89 -9.15
N ASN A 236 -39.54 -1.99 -10.47
CA ASN A 236 -40.69 -2.67 -11.11
C ASN A 236 -40.72 -4.18 -10.83
N GLN A 237 -39.56 -4.81 -10.68
CA GLN A 237 -39.45 -6.23 -10.28
C GLN A 237 -39.56 -6.44 -8.75
N ALA A 238 -39.18 -5.45 -7.96
CA ALA A 238 -39.23 -5.51 -6.50
C ALA A 238 -40.63 -5.20 -5.93
N VAL A 239 -41.69 -5.68 -6.59
CA VAL A 239 -43.10 -5.46 -6.18
C VAL A 239 -43.80 -6.80 -5.96
N GLY A 240 -44.59 -6.88 -4.89
CA GLY A 240 -45.49 -7.99 -4.61
C GLY A 240 -44.80 -9.31 -4.22
N PRO A 241 -45.29 -10.47 -4.70
CA PRO A 241 -44.78 -11.78 -4.27
C PRO A 241 -43.30 -12.03 -4.61
N MET A 242 -42.77 -11.38 -5.65
CA MET A 242 -41.36 -11.54 -6.09
C MET A 242 -40.35 -11.22 -4.99
N LEU A 243 -40.64 -10.26 -4.11
CA LEU A 243 -39.77 -9.94 -2.97
C LEU A 243 -39.63 -11.09 -1.97
N LYS A 244 -40.67 -11.94 -1.85
CA LYS A 244 -40.61 -13.11 -0.95
C LYS A 244 -39.72 -14.22 -1.53
N PHE A 245 -39.62 -14.33 -2.84
CA PHE A 245 -38.86 -15.36 -3.53
C PHE A 245 -37.43 -14.93 -3.86
N VAL A 246 -37.16 -13.63 -3.94
CA VAL A 246 -35.84 -13.09 -4.33
C VAL A 246 -35.47 -11.93 -3.41
N PRO A 247 -35.00 -12.21 -2.16
CA PRO A 247 -34.63 -11.17 -1.19
C PRO A 247 -33.57 -10.17 -1.70
N VAL A 248 -32.68 -10.63 -2.58
CA VAL A 248 -31.64 -9.80 -3.22
C VAL A 248 -32.22 -8.59 -3.99
N LEU A 249 -33.47 -8.62 -4.41
CA LEU A 249 -34.13 -7.47 -5.06
C LEU A 249 -34.37 -6.31 -4.08
N ALA A 250 -34.63 -6.61 -2.81
CA ALA A 250 -34.78 -5.59 -1.79
C ALA A 250 -33.44 -4.85 -1.55
N ASP A 251 -32.35 -5.60 -1.43
CA ASP A 251 -31.00 -5.03 -1.23
C ASP A 251 -30.58 -4.20 -2.44
N LYS A 252 -30.84 -4.68 -3.68
CA LYS A 252 -30.58 -3.91 -4.90
C LYS A 252 -31.40 -2.62 -4.96
N LYS A 253 -32.68 -2.66 -4.60
CA LYS A 253 -33.53 -1.48 -4.54
C LYS A 253 -32.95 -0.47 -3.55
N HIS A 254 -32.64 -0.90 -2.35
CA HIS A 254 -32.04 -0.05 -1.30
C HIS A 254 -30.73 0.59 -1.78
N SER A 255 -29.86 -0.17 -2.42
CA SER A 255 -28.60 0.34 -3.00
C SER A 255 -28.84 1.42 -4.06
N PHE A 256 -29.85 1.25 -4.94
CA PHE A 256 -30.22 2.26 -5.93
C PHE A 256 -30.84 3.50 -5.30
N ASP A 257 -31.58 3.36 -4.19
CA ASP A 257 -32.17 4.50 -3.48
C ASP A 257 -31.07 5.36 -2.83
N ILE A 258 -30.03 4.74 -2.22
CA ILE A 258 -28.83 5.42 -1.69
C ILE A 258 -28.11 6.17 -2.81
N LEU A 259 -27.87 5.53 -3.96
CA LEU A 259 -27.23 6.17 -5.11
C LEU A 259 -28.03 7.39 -5.59
N SER A 260 -29.36 7.25 -5.72
CA SER A 260 -30.24 8.33 -6.15
C SER A 260 -30.22 9.52 -5.18
N GLU A 261 -30.28 9.26 -3.89
CA GLU A 261 -30.16 10.29 -2.85
C GLU A 261 -28.80 11.02 -2.92
N SER A 262 -27.72 10.27 -3.11
CA SER A 262 -26.37 10.84 -3.25
C SER A 262 -26.27 11.73 -4.49
N PHE A 263 -26.88 11.36 -5.60
CA PHE A 263 -26.92 12.18 -6.82
C PHE A 263 -27.71 13.48 -6.64
N GLN A 264 -28.83 13.43 -5.88
CA GLN A 264 -29.60 14.64 -5.53
C GLN A 264 -28.77 15.61 -4.68
N LYS A 265 -27.86 15.09 -3.86
CA LYS A 265 -26.91 15.87 -3.04
C LYS A 265 -25.65 16.32 -3.83
N GLY A 266 -25.64 16.16 -5.15
CA GLY A 266 -24.55 16.62 -6.03
C GLY A 266 -23.37 15.67 -6.21
N ALA A 267 -23.44 14.45 -5.66
CA ALA A 267 -22.39 13.45 -5.86
C ALA A 267 -22.31 13.00 -7.33
N LYS A 268 -21.11 12.62 -7.76
CA LYS A 268 -20.86 12.10 -9.11
C LYS A 268 -20.74 10.57 -9.09
N PRO A 269 -21.26 9.88 -10.13
CA PRO A 269 -21.05 8.45 -10.26
C PRO A 269 -19.57 8.15 -10.51
N ILE A 270 -19.08 7.08 -9.89
CA ILE A 270 -17.74 6.55 -10.12
C ILE A 270 -17.81 5.03 -10.25
N ARG A 271 -16.77 4.46 -10.83
CA ARG A 271 -16.54 3.03 -10.85
C ARG A 271 -15.24 2.74 -10.13
N MET A 272 -15.28 1.90 -9.13
CA MET A 272 -14.15 1.55 -8.30
C MET A 272 -13.85 0.06 -8.41
N THR A 273 -12.58 -0.30 -8.60
CA THR A 273 -12.09 -1.65 -8.34
C THR A 273 -11.31 -1.62 -7.02
N PHE A 274 -11.45 -2.67 -6.24
CA PHE A 274 -10.70 -2.84 -5.01
C PHE A 274 -10.05 -4.22 -5.03
N SER A 275 -8.72 -4.25 -4.96
CA SER A 275 -7.95 -5.49 -5.07
C SER A 275 -6.82 -5.52 -4.04
N VAL A 276 -6.51 -6.72 -3.58
CA VAL A 276 -5.37 -7.01 -2.70
C VAL A 276 -4.41 -7.92 -3.46
N LEU A 277 -3.17 -7.49 -3.59
CA LEU A 277 -2.08 -8.24 -4.22
C LEU A 277 -1.22 -8.83 -3.12
N LEU A 278 -0.92 -10.11 -3.22
CA LEU A 278 -0.12 -10.86 -2.24
C LEU A 278 1.16 -11.34 -2.93
N PHE A 279 2.32 -11.12 -2.28
CA PHE A 279 3.64 -11.47 -2.82
C PHE A 279 4.37 -12.39 -1.85
N SER A 280 4.88 -13.51 -2.33
CA SER A 280 5.69 -14.42 -1.52
C SER A 280 6.72 -15.15 -2.36
N ASP A 281 7.81 -15.54 -1.73
CA ASP A 281 8.85 -16.40 -2.29
C ASP A 281 8.45 -17.88 -2.39
N SER A 282 7.30 -18.26 -1.83
CA SER A 282 6.80 -19.63 -1.83
C SER A 282 5.35 -19.68 -2.26
N ARG A 283 5.05 -20.57 -3.21
CA ARG A 283 3.67 -20.83 -3.65
C ARG A 283 2.76 -21.22 -2.49
N LYS A 284 3.21 -22.12 -1.61
CA LYS A 284 2.43 -22.51 -0.43
C LYS A 284 2.19 -21.35 0.53
N ALA A 285 3.14 -20.44 0.64
CA ALA A 285 2.98 -19.27 1.51
C ALA A 285 1.99 -18.27 0.94
N VAL A 286 1.99 -18.01 -0.37
CA VAL A 286 1.01 -17.10 -0.98
C VAL A 286 -0.41 -17.70 -0.97
N GLU A 287 -0.55 -19.02 -1.10
CA GLU A 287 -1.84 -19.73 -0.96
C GLU A 287 -2.39 -19.59 0.47
N ARG A 288 -1.57 -19.83 1.49
CA ARG A 288 -1.98 -19.60 2.89
C ARG A 288 -2.32 -18.14 3.17
N ALA A 289 -1.54 -17.22 2.63
CA ALA A 289 -1.80 -15.81 2.78
C ALA A 289 -3.11 -15.36 2.12
N ALA A 290 -3.51 -15.99 1.01
CA ALA A 290 -4.80 -15.73 0.37
C ALA A 290 -5.97 -16.12 1.29
N VAL A 291 -5.90 -17.28 1.95
CA VAL A 291 -6.92 -17.71 2.92
C VAL A 291 -6.92 -16.77 4.14
N SER A 292 -5.75 -16.40 4.66
CA SER A 292 -5.65 -15.45 5.78
C SER A 292 -6.18 -14.08 5.39
N ALA A 293 -5.94 -13.62 4.16
CA ALA A 293 -6.46 -12.37 3.65
C ALA A 293 -7.99 -12.40 3.58
N GLN A 294 -8.59 -13.47 3.06
CA GLN A 294 -10.05 -13.62 3.03
C GLN A 294 -10.63 -13.49 4.44
N SER A 295 -10.13 -14.29 5.38
CA SER A 295 -10.61 -14.27 6.76
C SER A 295 -10.42 -12.91 7.42
N TYR A 296 -9.29 -12.26 7.23
CA TYR A 296 -9.02 -10.96 7.80
C TYR A 296 -9.92 -9.86 7.21
N TRP A 297 -10.09 -9.83 5.88
CA TRP A 297 -10.92 -8.83 5.22
C TRP A 297 -12.41 -9.04 5.47
N ASP A 298 -12.84 -10.30 5.70
CA ASP A 298 -14.21 -10.60 6.13
C ASP A 298 -14.54 -9.97 7.50
N THR A 299 -13.57 -9.78 8.39
CA THR A 299 -13.78 -9.05 9.68
C THR A 299 -14.13 -7.58 9.46
N MET A 300 -13.76 -7.02 8.30
CA MET A 300 -14.09 -5.67 7.86
C MET A 300 -15.28 -5.66 6.88
N HIS A 301 -15.99 -6.78 6.74
CA HIS A 301 -17.11 -6.96 5.82
C HIS A 301 -16.76 -6.82 4.32
N PHE A 302 -15.45 -6.92 3.97
CA PHE A 302 -15.05 -7.11 2.58
C PHE A 302 -15.03 -8.60 2.28
N HIS A 303 -15.74 -8.99 1.25
CA HIS A 303 -15.66 -10.36 0.76
C HIS A 303 -14.68 -10.42 -0.42
N LEU A 304 -13.47 -10.87 -0.17
CA LEU A 304 -12.43 -11.04 -1.18
C LEU A 304 -12.60 -12.39 -1.90
N MET A 305 -12.33 -12.39 -3.18
CA MET A 305 -12.27 -13.61 -4.01
C MET A 305 -10.96 -13.66 -4.80
N GLU A 306 -10.41 -14.86 -4.98
CA GLU A 306 -9.30 -15.06 -5.90
C GLU A 306 -9.75 -14.86 -7.35
N ASP A 307 -8.92 -14.20 -8.15
CA ASP A 307 -9.17 -14.01 -9.57
C ASP A 307 -8.62 -15.20 -10.37
N TYR A 308 -9.51 -16.03 -10.90
CA TYR A 308 -9.15 -17.19 -11.72
C TYR A 308 -9.10 -16.83 -13.19
N PHE A 309 -8.05 -17.27 -13.89
CA PHE A 309 -7.79 -17.08 -15.33
C PHE A 309 -7.58 -15.64 -15.79
N ILE A 310 -7.85 -14.65 -14.94
CA ILE A 310 -7.69 -13.22 -15.23
C ILE A 310 -6.63 -12.58 -14.30
N THR A 311 -5.85 -13.36 -13.57
CA THR A 311 -4.89 -12.87 -12.59
C THR A 311 -3.84 -11.94 -13.22
N ALA A 312 -3.32 -12.27 -14.42
CA ALA A 312 -2.34 -11.45 -15.10
C ALA A 312 -2.88 -10.06 -15.50
N PRO A 313 -4.01 -9.93 -16.21
CA PRO A 313 -4.56 -8.61 -16.50
C PRO A 313 -5.03 -7.87 -15.25
N MET A 314 -5.52 -8.55 -14.21
CA MET A 314 -5.82 -7.91 -12.92
C MET A 314 -4.57 -7.38 -12.24
N PHE A 315 -3.49 -8.15 -12.21
CA PHE A 315 -2.20 -7.71 -11.69
C PHE A 315 -1.72 -6.46 -12.42
N GLN A 316 -1.69 -6.49 -13.75
CA GLN A 316 -1.28 -5.35 -14.57
C GLN A 316 -2.10 -4.09 -14.28
N ASN A 317 -3.43 -4.22 -14.18
CA ASN A 317 -4.31 -3.08 -13.88
C ASN A 317 -4.16 -2.54 -12.44
N CYS A 318 -3.56 -3.30 -11.54
CA CYS A 318 -3.25 -2.84 -10.20
C CYS A 318 -1.91 -2.11 -10.11
N LEU A 319 -1.00 -2.28 -11.05
CA LEU A 319 0.29 -1.60 -11.03
C LEU A 319 0.12 -0.07 -11.17
N PRO A 320 0.95 0.73 -10.50
CA PRO A 320 0.91 2.20 -10.58
C PRO A 320 0.95 2.68 -12.04
N LEU A 321 0.03 3.57 -12.41
CA LEU A 321 -0.19 4.11 -13.77
C LEU A 321 -0.62 3.09 -14.84
N CYS A 322 -0.76 1.81 -14.53
CA CYS A 322 -1.10 0.79 -15.52
C CYS A 322 -2.62 0.52 -15.65
N ALA A 323 -3.45 1.11 -14.77
CA ALA A 323 -4.89 0.90 -14.83
C ALA A 323 -5.50 1.43 -16.14
N GLU A 324 -6.24 0.57 -16.86
CA GLU A 324 -6.91 0.89 -18.12
C GLU A 324 -8.43 0.80 -17.96
N LYS A 325 -9.14 1.85 -18.43
CA LYS A 325 -10.58 1.95 -18.30
C LYS A 325 -11.31 0.81 -19.00
N GLU A 326 -10.90 0.48 -20.21
CA GLU A 326 -11.53 -0.58 -21.00
C GLU A 326 -11.30 -1.96 -20.40
N ALA A 327 -10.08 -2.24 -19.94
CA ALA A 327 -9.76 -3.49 -19.26
C ALA A 327 -10.64 -3.70 -18.01
N VAL A 328 -10.86 -2.66 -17.22
CA VAL A 328 -11.75 -2.73 -16.05
C VAL A 328 -13.16 -3.11 -16.40
N PHE A 329 -13.67 -2.68 -17.56
CA PHE A 329 -14.99 -3.10 -18.05
C PHE A 329 -15.03 -4.58 -18.40
N HIS A 330 -14.04 -5.07 -19.13
CA HIS A 330 -13.99 -6.46 -19.57
C HIS A 330 -13.71 -7.42 -18.41
N LEU A 331 -12.95 -6.98 -17.41
CA LEU A 331 -12.66 -7.79 -16.23
C LEU A 331 -13.84 -7.90 -15.25
N ASP A 332 -14.84 -7.03 -15.37
CA ASP A 332 -16.07 -7.00 -14.55
C ASP A 332 -15.83 -7.11 -13.03
N ARG A 333 -14.79 -6.39 -12.54
CA ARG A 333 -14.42 -6.35 -11.12
C ARG A 333 -14.71 -5.00 -10.46
N TYR A 334 -15.40 -4.11 -11.15
CA TYR A 334 -15.74 -2.80 -10.63
C TYR A 334 -17.06 -2.80 -9.83
N LYS A 335 -17.14 -1.85 -8.92
CA LYS A 335 -18.36 -1.45 -8.20
C LYS A 335 -18.75 -0.05 -8.63
N THR A 336 -20.03 0.18 -8.81
CA THR A 336 -20.56 1.52 -9.07
C THR A 336 -20.95 2.13 -7.72
N MET A 337 -20.43 3.30 -7.45
CA MET A 337 -20.75 4.08 -6.25
C MET A 337 -20.66 5.57 -6.56
N THR A 338 -20.68 6.41 -5.56
CA THR A 338 -20.56 7.86 -5.73
C THR A 338 -19.30 8.42 -5.09
N THR A 339 -18.95 9.65 -5.46
CA THR A 339 -17.83 10.36 -4.86
C THR A 339 -18.00 10.62 -3.37
N ARG A 340 -19.20 10.41 -2.82
CA ARG A 340 -19.50 10.59 -1.40
C ARG A 340 -19.07 9.39 -0.56
N GLU A 341 -19.29 8.18 -1.07
CA GLU A 341 -18.96 6.93 -0.37
C GLU A 341 -17.47 6.53 -0.54
N LEU A 342 -16.84 6.98 -1.62
CA LEU A 342 -15.46 6.61 -1.95
C LEU A 342 -14.43 6.92 -0.85
N PRO A 343 -14.40 8.12 -0.22
CA PRO A 343 -13.29 8.51 0.65
C PRO A 343 -13.05 7.57 1.83
N VAL A 344 -14.11 6.97 2.37
CA VAL A 344 -14.01 6.06 3.52
C VAL A 344 -13.34 4.72 3.17
N LEU A 345 -13.35 4.34 1.89
CA LEU A 345 -12.79 3.07 1.39
C LEU A 345 -11.35 3.20 0.88
N LEU A 346 -10.84 4.42 0.73
CA LEU A 346 -9.51 4.64 0.16
C LEU A 346 -8.41 4.14 1.10
N PRO A 347 -7.39 3.44 0.58
CA PRO A 347 -6.25 2.96 1.35
C PRO A 347 -5.25 4.09 1.62
N VAL A 348 -5.70 5.17 2.28
CA VAL A 348 -4.87 6.36 2.55
C VAL A 348 -4.17 6.33 3.89
N PHE A 349 -4.42 5.33 4.70
CA PHE A 349 -3.76 5.15 5.99
C PHE A 349 -2.56 4.23 5.87
N GLY A 350 -1.50 4.58 6.60
CA GLY A 350 -0.33 3.75 6.85
C GLY A 350 -0.04 3.71 8.35
N GLU A 351 0.92 2.92 8.74
CA GLU A 351 1.46 2.97 10.10
C GLU A 351 2.36 4.20 10.26
N TRP A 352 2.52 4.64 11.50
CA TRP A 352 3.46 5.71 11.81
C TRP A 352 4.88 5.32 11.43
N LYS A 353 5.57 6.23 10.73
CA LYS A 353 6.93 6.01 10.21
C LYS A 353 8.03 6.57 11.11
N GLY A 354 7.65 7.17 12.21
CA GLY A 354 8.57 7.81 13.12
C GLY A 354 8.61 9.32 13.00
N THR A 355 9.66 9.91 13.58
CA THR A 355 9.83 11.36 13.65
C THR A 355 10.51 11.96 12.41
N GLY A 356 11.20 11.13 11.61
CA GLY A 356 11.87 11.53 10.36
C GLY A 356 13.35 11.14 10.31
N THR A 357 14.10 11.46 11.34
CA THR A 357 15.55 11.19 11.41
C THR A 357 15.84 9.80 11.99
N PHE A 358 16.72 9.04 11.34
CA PHE A 358 17.05 7.66 11.74
C PHE A 358 18.16 7.59 12.81
N HIS A 359 18.00 8.28 13.95
CA HIS A 359 18.92 8.08 15.08
C HIS A 359 18.68 6.72 15.73
N VAL A 360 17.43 6.33 15.90
CA VAL A 360 17.05 4.99 16.36
C VAL A 360 16.12 4.36 15.34
N ALA A 361 16.37 3.12 14.96
CA ALA A 361 15.50 2.35 14.09
C ALA A 361 14.62 1.41 14.92
N LEU A 362 13.31 1.59 14.82
CA LEU A 362 12.31 0.77 15.50
C LEU A 362 11.47 0.02 14.46
N ILE A 363 10.81 -1.04 14.89
CA ILE A 363 9.95 -1.87 14.04
C ILE A 363 8.59 -1.97 14.71
N SER A 364 7.53 -1.65 13.96
CA SER A 364 6.16 -1.84 14.45
C SER A 364 5.79 -3.31 14.57
N ARG A 365 4.67 -3.59 15.22
CA ARG A 365 4.11 -4.94 15.32
C ARG A 365 3.75 -5.57 13.97
N ASN A 366 3.54 -4.75 12.94
CA ASN A 366 3.24 -5.20 11.58
C ASN A 366 4.44 -5.11 10.64
N GLY A 367 5.66 -4.92 11.17
CA GLY A 367 6.89 -4.89 10.38
C GLY A 367 7.24 -3.55 9.75
N GLN A 368 6.48 -2.45 10.02
CA GLN A 368 6.84 -1.12 9.52
C GLN A 368 8.13 -0.64 10.18
N LEU A 369 9.12 -0.26 9.38
CA LEU A 369 10.33 0.39 9.87
C LEU A 369 10.00 1.84 10.27
N MET A 370 10.41 2.22 11.48
CA MET A 370 10.16 3.54 12.06
C MET A 370 11.47 4.19 12.46
N SER A 371 11.60 5.48 12.18
CA SER A 371 12.72 6.32 12.64
C SER A 371 12.33 7.05 13.92
N LEU A 372 13.25 7.14 14.86
CA LEU A 372 13.07 7.93 16.07
C LEU A 372 14.29 8.82 16.31
N SER A 373 14.04 10.11 16.45
CA SER A 373 15.03 11.06 16.96
C SER A 373 14.42 11.91 18.07
N LEU A 374 15.15 12.03 19.17
CA LEU A 374 14.77 12.94 20.24
C LEU A 374 14.99 14.42 19.88
N HIS A 375 15.67 14.68 18.75
CA HIS A 375 15.99 16.02 18.26
C HIS A 375 15.05 16.55 17.18
N ASP A 376 14.10 15.73 16.71
CA ASP A 376 13.13 16.12 15.65
C ASP A 376 12.01 17.03 16.19
N SER A 377 11.95 17.31 17.50
CA SER A 377 10.99 18.25 18.05
C SER A 377 11.39 19.71 17.75
N ASP A 378 10.43 20.51 17.29
CA ASP A 378 10.64 21.92 16.96
C ASP A 378 10.82 22.79 18.22
N THR A 379 10.37 22.35 19.38
CA THR A 379 10.34 23.16 20.61
C THR A 379 11.19 22.58 21.73
N ASN A 380 10.86 21.42 22.22
CA ASN A 380 11.46 20.82 23.41
C ASN A 380 12.08 19.46 23.07
N LYS A 381 13.33 19.26 23.46
CA LYS A 381 14.10 18.04 23.24
C LYS A 381 14.01 17.04 24.40
N ASN A 382 13.20 17.31 25.42
CA ASN A 382 12.99 16.38 26.54
C ASN A 382 12.08 15.24 26.13
N ALA A 383 12.41 14.04 26.60
CA ALA A 383 11.60 12.86 26.37
C ALA A 383 11.33 12.12 27.69
N VAL A 384 10.13 11.58 27.81
CA VAL A 384 9.72 10.74 28.93
C VAL A 384 9.43 9.33 28.41
N ILE A 385 10.09 8.33 28.98
CA ILE A 385 9.85 6.92 28.67
C ILE A 385 9.17 6.29 29.88
N ALA A 386 7.88 6.03 29.74
CA ALA A 386 7.06 5.36 30.76
C ALA A 386 6.67 3.97 30.28
N ALA A 387 6.82 2.97 31.15
CA ALA A 387 6.46 1.59 30.86
C ALA A 387 6.33 0.79 32.15
N GLU A 388 5.55 -0.27 32.12
CA GLU A 388 5.43 -1.21 33.25
C GLU A 388 6.78 -1.92 33.52
N SER A 389 6.92 -2.43 34.73
CA SER A 389 8.12 -3.22 35.09
C SER A 389 8.24 -4.43 34.19
N GLY A 390 9.46 -4.65 33.66
CA GLY A 390 9.72 -5.79 32.78
C GLY A 390 9.33 -5.61 31.30
N SER A 391 8.71 -4.50 30.90
CA SER A 391 8.27 -4.25 29.52
C SER A 391 9.38 -3.92 28.51
N GLY A 392 10.64 -3.91 28.95
CA GLY A 392 11.79 -3.60 28.08
C GLY A 392 12.23 -2.13 28.10
N LYS A 393 11.75 -1.31 29.07
CA LYS A 393 12.14 0.11 29.19
C LYS A 393 13.64 0.33 29.21
N SER A 394 14.38 -0.41 30.06
CA SER A 394 15.85 -0.29 30.16
C SER A 394 16.55 -0.74 28.89
N PHE A 395 16.00 -1.74 28.18
CA PHE A 395 16.54 -2.17 26.91
C PHE A 395 16.39 -1.08 25.83
N LEU A 396 15.22 -0.46 25.75
CA LEU A 396 14.97 0.67 24.82
C LEU A 396 15.88 1.86 25.16
N LEU A 397 16.05 2.17 26.44
CA LEU A 397 16.92 3.27 26.86
C LEU A 397 18.38 3.01 26.46
N ASN A 398 18.88 1.79 26.69
CA ASN A 398 20.23 1.40 26.27
C ASN A 398 20.38 1.47 24.74
N GLU A 399 19.37 1.06 23.99
CA GLU A 399 19.36 1.18 22.53
C GLU A 399 19.46 2.63 22.06
N ILE A 400 18.75 3.55 22.72
CA ILE A 400 18.82 4.99 22.45
C ILE A 400 20.23 5.51 22.77
N ILE A 401 20.77 5.18 23.95
CA ILE A 401 22.11 5.60 24.38
C ILE A 401 23.16 5.13 23.38
N VAL A 402 23.18 3.84 23.03
CA VAL A 402 24.14 3.28 22.07
C VAL A 402 23.99 3.93 20.70
N SER A 403 22.77 4.22 20.28
CA SER A 403 22.51 4.89 19.00
C SER A 403 23.13 6.29 18.97
N TYR A 404 22.88 7.11 19.98
CA TYR A 404 23.45 8.46 20.05
C TYR A 404 24.97 8.46 20.26
N LEU A 405 25.51 7.56 21.06
CA LEU A 405 26.95 7.38 21.18
C LEU A 405 27.63 7.03 19.87
N SER A 406 26.96 6.22 19.02
CA SER A 406 27.48 5.85 17.70
C SER A 406 27.51 7.02 16.70
N GLU A 407 26.85 8.11 17.02
CA GLU A 407 26.80 9.36 16.24
C GLU A 407 27.78 10.42 16.81
N GLY A 408 28.50 10.07 17.85
CA GLY A 408 29.45 10.99 18.51
C GLY A 408 28.80 11.90 19.55
N ALA A 409 27.55 11.66 19.92
CA ALA A 409 26.91 12.41 21.00
C ALA A 409 27.56 12.08 22.36
N GLN A 410 27.63 13.07 23.25
CA GLN A 410 28.02 12.86 24.65
C GLN A 410 26.77 12.49 25.44
N VAL A 411 26.82 11.38 26.15
CA VAL A 411 25.71 10.88 26.97
C VAL A 411 26.12 10.76 28.43
N TRP A 412 25.37 11.34 29.32
CA TRP A 412 25.52 11.19 30.78
C TRP A 412 24.35 10.39 31.33
N VAL A 413 24.65 9.35 32.09
CA VAL A 413 23.67 8.54 32.81
C VAL A 413 23.82 8.82 34.30
N ILE A 414 22.75 9.28 34.93
CA ILE A 414 22.72 9.66 36.34
C ILE A 414 21.86 8.67 37.12
#